data_0dd0b1584c6425d243469b0d0d6ff700
#
_entry.id   0dd0b1584c6425d243469b0d0d6ff700
#
_cell.length_a   1.000
_cell.length_b   1.000
_cell.length_c   1.000
_cell.angle_alpha   90.00
_cell.angle_beta   90.00
_cell.angle_gamma   90.00
#
_symmetry.space_group_name_H-M   'P 1'
#
loop_
_entity.id
_entity.type
_entity.pdbx_description
1 polymer ?
#
loop_
_entity_poly.entity_id
_entity_poly.type
_entity_poly.pdbx_seq_one_letter_code
_entity_poly.pdbx_strand_id
1 'polypeptide(L)'
;NDWFEQDDVILVPWLVGDDHKQIKTASAQYMFGHFELPHFKMNAMVEMPDHGEIKSEHFQQYGTVFSGHFHLRQQKNNINYIGNAFPHNFSDAGDDKRGCMILEWGKEPEYIAWPDQPLYKVLDLSQVIDYADTILKPKMHVRVNLDIEISYEEANYIKEQFATKYKLREM
;
A
#
# COMPACT_ATOMS: atom_id res chain seq x y z
N ASN A 1 -19.82 -14.04 12.40
CA ASN A 1 -18.37 -13.86 12.29
C ASN A 1 -17.76 -14.06 13.67
N ASP A 2 -17.19 -15.25 13.91
CA ASP A 2 -16.56 -15.51 15.19
C ASP A 2 -15.09 -15.07 15.14
N TRP A 3 -14.63 -14.39 16.18
CA TRP A 3 -13.22 -14.08 16.36
C TRP A 3 -12.50 -15.36 16.77
N PHE A 4 -11.29 -15.52 16.25
CA PHE A 4 -10.40 -16.61 16.68
C PHE A 4 -9.40 -16.04 17.68
N GLU A 5 -9.33 -16.67 18.86
CA GLU A 5 -8.42 -16.27 19.93
C GLU A 5 -7.64 -17.51 20.39
N GLN A 6 -6.31 -17.42 20.37
CA GLN A 6 -5.40 -18.45 20.86
C GLN A 6 -4.05 -17.85 21.21
N ASP A 7 -3.46 -18.27 22.33
CA ASP A 7 -2.08 -17.98 22.73
C ASP A 7 -1.73 -16.46 22.67
N ASP A 8 -2.63 -15.61 23.19
CA ASP A 8 -2.47 -14.16 23.21
C ASP A 8 -2.48 -13.50 21.80
N VAL A 9 -3.09 -14.19 20.84
CA VAL A 9 -3.31 -13.73 19.46
C VAL A 9 -4.80 -13.70 19.16
N ILE A 10 -5.27 -12.62 18.57
CA ILE A 10 -6.66 -12.49 18.10
C ILE A 10 -6.65 -12.27 16.59
N LEU A 11 -7.41 -13.11 15.88
CA LEU A 11 -7.72 -12.91 14.46
C LEU A 11 -9.15 -12.38 14.33
N VAL A 12 -9.27 -11.20 13.76
CA VAL A 12 -10.53 -10.48 13.61
C VAL A 12 -10.98 -10.54 12.17
N PRO A 13 -12.17 -11.11 11.88
CA PRO A 13 -12.72 -11.10 10.53
C PRO A 13 -13.14 -9.68 10.13
N TRP A 14 -13.60 -9.51 8.89
CA TRP A 14 -14.24 -8.26 8.48
C TRP A 14 -15.40 -7.92 9.40
N LEU A 15 -15.36 -6.72 9.99
CA LEU A 15 -16.36 -6.28 10.98
C LEU A 15 -17.68 -5.91 10.29
N VAL A 16 -18.78 -6.41 10.83
CA VAL A 16 -20.13 -6.09 10.37
C VAL A 16 -21.03 -5.72 11.57
N GLY A 17 -21.84 -4.69 11.38
CA GLY A 17 -22.77 -4.26 12.43
C GLY A 17 -22.07 -3.94 13.75
N ASP A 18 -22.46 -4.63 14.81
CA ASP A 18 -21.98 -4.39 16.17
C ASP A 18 -20.66 -5.13 16.53
N ASP A 19 -20.04 -5.84 15.61
CA ASP A 19 -18.80 -6.61 15.84
C ASP A 19 -17.66 -5.71 16.40
N HIS A 20 -17.64 -4.43 16.01
CA HIS A 20 -16.66 -3.46 16.49
C HIS A 20 -16.69 -3.23 18.02
N LYS A 21 -17.80 -3.58 18.70
CA LYS A 21 -17.90 -3.44 20.16
C LYS A 21 -16.95 -4.38 20.90
N GLN A 22 -16.65 -5.55 20.31
CA GLN A 22 -15.73 -6.52 20.90
C GLN A 22 -14.29 -5.99 20.97
N ILE A 23 -13.88 -5.11 20.05
CA ILE A 23 -12.55 -4.49 20.06
C ILE A 23 -12.27 -3.79 21.41
N LYS A 24 -13.29 -3.16 21.98
CA LYS A 24 -13.15 -2.38 23.22
C LYS A 24 -13.05 -3.24 24.49
N THR A 25 -13.41 -4.52 24.41
CA THR A 25 -13.49 -5.41 25.57
C THR A 25 -12.47 -6.54 25.58
N ALA A 26 -11.98 -6.91 24.42
CA ALA A 26 -10.91 -7.92 24.26
C ALA A 26 -9.52 -7.29 24.45
N SER A 27 -8.54 -8.12 24.74
CA SER A 27 -7.12 -7.72 24.80
C SER A 27 -6.22 -8.89 24.41
N ALA A 28 -5.11 -8.61 23.74
CA ALA A 28 -4.10 -9.60 23.36
C ALA A 28 -2.77 -8.89 23.07
N GLN A 29 -1.68 -9.65 23.06
CA GLN A 29 -0.38 -9.14 22.62
C GLN A 29 -0.40 -8.83 21.12
N TYR A 30 -1.05 -9.68 20.32
CA TYR A 30 -1.14 -9.49 18.87
C TYR A 30 -2.59 -9.56 18.39
N MET A 31 -2.96 -8.59 17.56
CA MET A 31 -4.23 -8.59 16.84
C MET A 31 -3.99 -8.49 15.34
N PHE A 32 -4.66 -9.34 14.56
CA PHE A 32 -4.65 -9.28 13.11
C PHE A 32 -6.07 -9.06 12.60
N GLY A 33 -6.24 -8.13 11.69
CA GLY A 33 -7.54 -7.83 11.13
C GLY A 33 -7.48 -7.04 9.83
N HIS A 34 -8.62 -6.52 9.42
CA HIS A 34 -8.78 -5.72 8.21
C HIS A 34 -9.64 -4.51 8.53
N PHE A 35 -9.00 -3.47 9.08
CA PHE A 35 -9.69 -2.33 9.67
C PHE A 35 -9.60 -1.09 8.76
N GLU A 36 -10.67 -0.33 8.74
CA GLU A 36 -10.75 0.97 8.08
C GLU A 36 -10.74 2.06 9.17
N LEU A 37 -9.54 2.48 9.59
CA LEU A 37 -9.40 3.44 10.69
C LEU A 37 -9.20 4.86 10.18
N PRO A 38 -9.83 5.85 10.85
CA PRO A 38 -9.67 7.25 10.49
C PRO A 38 -8.23 7.73 10.67
N HIS A 39 -7.89 8.78 9.94
CA HIS A 39 -6.60 9.46 9.97
C HIS A 39 -5.41 8.65 9.45
N PHE A 40 -5.61 7.44 8.95
CA PHE A 40 -4.61 6.73 8.17
C PHE A 40 -4.71 7.10 6.69
N LYS A 41 -3.60 7.02 5.98
CA LYS A 41 -3.55 7.33 4.55
C LYS A 41 -4.18 6.21 3.73
N MET A 42 -5.18 6.56 2.94
CA MET A 42 -5.74 5.65 1.94
C MET A 42 -4.77 5.51 0.74
N ASN A 43 -4.13 6.63 0.39
CA ASN A 43 -3.09 6.74 -0.63
C ASN A 43 -2.18 7.94 -0.31
N ALA A 44 -1.28 8.32 -1.21
CA ALA A 44 -0.32 9.40 -0.99
C ALA A 44 -0.96 10.77 -0.66
N MET A 45 -2.22 10.99 -1.05
CA MET A 45 -2.88 12.31 -1.00
C MET A 45 -4.10 12.36 -0.07
N VAL A 46 -4.71 11.22 0.24
CA VAL A 46 -6.01 11.16 0.93
C VAL A 46 -5.89 10.39 2.24
N GLU A 47 -6.34 11.01 3.33
CA GLU A 47 -6.52 10.35 4.62
C GLU A 47 -7.96 9.89 4.79
N MET A 48 -8.14 8.77 5.51
CA MET A 48 -9.44 8.24 5.86
C MET A 48 -10.16 9.19 6.81
N PRO A 49 -11.35 9.69 6.46
CA PRO A 49 -12.12 10.54 7.36
C PRO A 49 -12.65 9.78 8.58
N ASP A 50 -12.97 10.51 9.65
CA ASP A 50 -13.58 9.92 10.85
C ASP A 50 -15.09 9.68 10.63
N HIS A 51 -15.50 8.43 10.57
CA HIS A 51 -16.90 8.02 10.49
C HIS A 51 -17.52 7.69 11.88
N GLY A 52 -16.74 7.80 12.96
CA GLY A 52 -17.22 7.78 14.35
C GLY A 52 -17.32 6.40 15.01
N GLU A 53 -17.34 5.29 14.30
CA GLU A 53 -17.59 3.96 14.87
C GLU A 53 -16.35 3.34 15.51
N ILE A 54 -15.24 3.29 14.78
CA ILE A 54 -13.97 2.71 15.21
C ILE A 54 -12.88 3.79 15.13
N LYS A 55 -12.07 3.88 16.18
CA LYS A 55 -10.94 4.80 16.28
C LYS A 55 -9.70 4.10 16.82
N SER A 56 -8.54 4.69 16.58
CA SER A 56 -7.25 4.14 17.05
C SER A 56 -7.20 3.93 18.55
N GLU A 57 -7.90 4.77 19.33
CA GLU A 57 -7.96 4.66 20.79
C GLU A 57 -8.60 3.37 21.27
N HIS A 58 -9.46 2.75 20.46
CA HIS A 58 -10.09 1.47 20.79
C HIS A 58 -9.13 0.28 20.76
N PHE A 59 -7.90 0.49 20.28
CA PHE A 59 -6.88 -0.55 20.14
C PHE A 59 -5.75 -0.44 21.17
N GLN A 60 -5.81 0.48 22.12
CA GLN A 60 -4.72 0.74 23.06
C GLN A 60 -4.39 -0.43 24.01
N GLN A 61 -5.36 -1.31 24.28
CA GLN A 61 -5.18 -2.48 25.11
C GLN A 61 -4.49 -3.67 24.42
N TYR A 62 -4.23 -3.58 23.13
CA TYR A 62 -3.48 -4.60 22.39
C TYR A 62 -2.00 -4.23 22.34
N GLY A 63 -1.11 -5.22 22.37
CA GLY A 63 0.33 -4.97 22.26
C GLY A 63 0.68 -4.45 20.87
N THR A 64 0.36 -5.19 19.83
CA THR A 64 0.57 -4.79 18.44
C THR A 64 -0.62 -5.22 17.58
N VAL A 65 -1.09 -4.30 16.75
CA VAL A 65 -2.20 -4.52 15.82
C VAL A 65 -1.65 -4.48 14.39
N PHE A 66 -1.93 -5.53 13.63
CA PHE A 66 -1.62 -5.62 12.20
C PHE A 66 -2.91 -5.58 11.40
N SER A 67 -2.98 -4.66 10.45
CA SER A 67 -4.17 -4.48 9.62
C SER A 67 -3.83 -4.52 8.14
N GLY A 68 -4.70 -5.14 7.36
CA GLY A 68 -4.86 -4.89 5.93
C GLY A 68 -5.68 -3.65 5.65
N HIS A 69 -6.34 -3.58 4.51
CA HIS A 69 -7.19 -2.52 3.97
C HIS A 69 -6.43 -1.43 3.22
N PHE A 70 -5.57 -0.65 3.88
CA PHE A 70 -4.81 0.41 3.20
C PHE A 70 -3.59 -0.14 2.48
N HIS A 71 -3.43 0.25 1.22
CA HIS A 71 -2.34 -0.23 0.36
C HIS A 71 -0.97 0.33 0.77
N LEU A 72 -0.95 1.52 1.36
CA LEU A 72 0.27 2.16 1.83
C LEU A 72 0.67 1.58 3.19
N ARG A 73 1.92 1.09 3.30
CA ARG A 73 2.48 0.71 4.60
C ARG A 73 2.66 1.94 5.47
N GLN A 74 2.10 1.88 6.67
CA GLN A 74 2.15 2.97 7.63
C GLN A 74 1.93 2.46 9.04
N GLN A 75 2.44 3.19 10.02
CA GLN A 75 2.30 2.88 11.44
C GLN A 75 1.92 4.13 12.22
N LYS A 76 0.98 3.98 13.14
CA LYS A 76 0.67 4.98 14.18
C LYS A 76 0.43 4.25 15.50
N ASN A 77 1.15 4.64 16.55
CA ASN A 77 1.13 3.96 17.84
C ASN A 77 1.42 2.46 17.69
N ASN A 78 0.57 1.60 18.25
CA ASN A 78 0.65 0.15 18.16
C ASN A 78 -0.03 -0.46 16.91
N ILE A 79 -0.56 0.38 15.99
CA ILE A 79 -1.30 -0.07 14.80
C ILE A 79 -0.40 0.00 13.57
N ASN A 80 -0.26 -1.13 12.89
CA ASN A 80 0.56 -1.32 11.70
C ASN A 80 -0.31 -1.73 10.51
N TYR A 81 -0.41 -0.89 9.49
CA TYR A 81 -0.89 -1.29 8.18
C TYR A 81 0.29 -1.85 7.38
N ILE A 82 0.22 -3.12 7.03
CA ILE A 82 1.32 -3.82 6.34
C ILE A 82 1.46 -3.40 4.88
N GLY A 83 0.40 -2.82 4.31
CA GLY A 83 0.33 -2.44 2.90
C GLY A 83 0.21 -3.64 1.96
N ASN A 84 0.21 -3.37 0.66
CA ASN A 84 0.24 -4.41 -0.36
C ASN A 84 1.64 -4.96 -0.57
N ALA A 85 1.75 -6.23 -0.97
CA ALA A 85 3.03 -6.86 -1.31
C ALA A 85 3.70 -6.23 -2.55
N PHE A 86 2.91 -5.62 -3.44
CA PHE A 86 3.34 -4.90 -4.65
C PHE A 86 2.29 -3.88 -5.07
N PRO A 87 2.65 -2.85 -5.85
CA PRO A 87 1.69 -1.88 -6.37
C PRO A 87 0.65 -2.56 -7.29
N HIS A 88 -0.62 -2.19 -7.18
CA HIS A 88 -1.69 -2.77 -7.96
C HIS A 88 -2.07 -1.92 -9.18
N ASN A 89 -1.88 -0.62 -9.09
CA ASN A 89 -2.26 0.32 -10.14
C ASN A 89 -1.56 1.68 -9.93
N PHE A 90 -1.91 2.67 -10.75
CA PHE A 90 -1.30 4.01 -10.70
C PHE A 90 -1.61 4.83 -9.45
N SER A 91 -2.60 4.45 -8.63
CA SER A 91 -2.79 5.10 -7.31
C SER A 91 -1.67 4.77 -6.33
N ASP A 92 -0.96 3.68 -6.60
CA ASP A 92 0.21 3.22 -5.84
C ASP A 92 1.55 3.72 -6.42
N ALA A 93 1.50 4.57 -7.45
CA ALA A 93 2.71 5.04 -8.13
C ALA A 93 3.65 5.77 -7.16
N GLY A 94 4.94 5.43 -7.24
CA GLY A 94 5.98 6.03 -6.40
C GLY A 94 6.23 5.31 -5.07
N ASP A 95 5.38 4.37 -4.66
CA ASP A 95 5.62 3.53 -3.49
C ASP A 95 6.31 2.22 -3.93
N ASP A 96 7.63 2.29 -4.04
CA ASP A 96 8.47 1.19 -4.54
C ASP A 96 9.00 0.26 -3.43
N LYS A 97 8.69 0.55 -2.16
CA LYS A 97 9.20 -0.22 -1.02
C LYS A 97 8.12 -1.14 -0.46
N ARG A 98 7.64 -2.05 -1.29
CA ARG A 98 6.61 -3.02 -0.93
C ARG A 98 7.17 -4.43 -0.79
N GLY A 99 6.46 -5.26 -0.07
CA GLY A 99 6.91 -6.62 0.20
C GLY A 99 6.06 -7.28 1.26
N CYS A 100 6.69 -8.09 2.11
CA CYS A 100 6.03 -8.77 3.22
C CYS A 100 6.63 -8.38 4.56
N MET A 101 5.93 -8.71 5.62
CA MET A 101 6.40 -8.53 6.99
C MET A 101 6.60 -9.92 7.62
N ILE A 102 7.72 -10.10 8.31
CA ILE A 102 7.98 -11.28 9.13
C ILE A 102 7.84 -10.87 10.59
N LEU A 103 7.00 -11.58 11.31
CA LEU A 103 6.83 -11.42 12.74
C LEU A 103 7.34 -12.69 13.45
N GLU A 104 8.33 -12.51 14.29
CA GLU A 104 8.74 -13.50 15.27
C GLU A 104 8.20 -13.06 16.63
N TRP A 105 7.54 -13.99 17.36
CA TRP A 105 6.90 -13.65 18.63
C TRP A 105 7.88 -13.04 19.62
N GLY A 106 7.51 -11.90 20.18
CA GLY A 106 8.34 -11.16 21.14
C GLY A 106 9.45 -10.34 20.53
N LYS A 107 9.54 -10.23 19.18
CA LYS A 107 10.47 -9.37 18.47
C LYS A 107 9.77 -8.29 17.68
N GLU A 108 10.51 -7.26 17.32
CA GLU A 108 10.04 -6.24 16.39
C GLU A 108 9.83 -6.85 15.00
N PRO A 109 8.75 -6.48 14.29
CA PRO A 109 8.48 -6.97 12.95
C PRO A 109 9.60 -6.58 11.97
N GLU A 110 10.07 -7.53 11.18
CA GLU A 110 11.01 -7.28 10.09
C GLU A 110 10.28 -7.12 8.77
N TYR A 111 10.59 -6.07 8.03
CA TYR A 111 9.99 -5.80 6.74
C TYR A 111 10.93 -6.14 5.59
N ILE A 112 10.52 -7.08 4.74
CA ILE A 112 11.28 -7.53 3.58
C ILE A 112 10.66 -6.94 2.32
N ALA A 113 11.42 -6.06 1.64
CA ALA A 113 10.99 -5.52 0.34
C ALA A 113 11.12 -6.57 -0.75
N TRP A 114 10.19 -6.56 -1.71
CA TRP A 114 10.28 -7.39 -2.92
C TRP A 114 10.95 -6.61 -4.05
N PRO A 115 12.23 -6.90 -4.37
CA PRO A 115 13.00 -6.08 -5.32
C PRO A 115 12.51 -6.20 -6.78
N ASP A 116 11.91 -7.33 -7.15
CA ASP A 116 11.40 -7.61 -8.50
C ASP A 116 9.91 -7.30 -8.68
N GLN A 117 9.33 -6.50 -7.78
CA GLN A 117 7.93 -6.12 -7.85
C GLN A 117 7.62 -5.33 -9.13
N PRO A 118 6.37 -5.39 -9.64
CA PRO A 118 5.91 -4.46 -10.67
C PRO A 118 6.02 -3.03 -10.18
N LEU A 119 6.47 -2.12 -11.03
CA LEU A 119 6.58 -0.71 -10.69
C LEU A 119 5.56 0.10 -11.49
N TYR A 120 4.91 1.05 -10.81
CA TYR A 120 4.03 2.03 -11.43
C TYR A 120 4.64 3.41 -11.27
N LYS A 121 4.82 4.13 -12.37
CA LYS A 121 5.39 5.48 -12.38
C LYS A 121 4.51 6.44 -13.17
N VAL A 122 4.39 7.66 -12.64
CA VAL A 122 3.84 8.79 -13.37
C VAL A 122 5.00 9.75 -13.61
N LEU A 123 5.33 10.00 -14.86
CA LEU A 123 6.49 10.75 -15.30
C LEU A 123 6.06 11.83 -16.29
N ASP A 124 6.83 12.90 -16.40
CA ASP A 124 6.62 13.90 -17.44
C ASP A 124 7.38 13.49 -18.72
N LEU A 125 6.83 13.85 -19.90
CA LEU A 125 7.41 13.45 -21.18
C LEU A 125 8.84 14.00 -21.34
N SER A 126 9.10 15.22 -20.93
CA SER A 126 10.43 15.80 -20.92
C SER A 126 11.43 14.95 -20.14
N GLN A 127 11.04 14.48 -18.94
CA GLN A 127 11.89 13.60 -18.12
C GLN A 127 12.16 12.26 -18.83
N VAL A 128 11.12 11.72 -19.47
CA VAL A 128 11.26 10.43 -20.19
C VAL A 128 12.21 10.58 -21.38
N ILE A 129 12.14 11.67 -22.13
CA ILE A 129 13.05 11.93 -23.26
C ILE A 129 14.51 12.07 -22.78
N ASP A 130 14.72 12.86 -21.74
CA ASP A 130 16.07 13.21 -21.27
C ASP A 130 16.76 12.08 -20.48
N TYR A 131 15.97 11.30 -19.73
CA TYR A 131 16.51 10.39 -18.72
C TYR A 131 16.01 8.93 -18.84
N ALA A 132 15.43 8.56 -19.99
CA ALA A 132 14.84 7.23 -20.19
C ALA A 132 15.73 6.07 -19.72
N ASP A 133 17.03 6.07 -20.08
CA ASP A 133 17.96 4.98 -19.75
C ASP A 133 18.20 4.83 -18.23
N THR A 134 17.92 5.86 -17.44
CA THR A 134 18.10 5.83 -15.98
C THR A 134 16.80 5.57 -15.21
N ILE A 135 15.67 6.03 -15.75
CA ILE A 135 14.37 5.98 -15.03
C ILE A 135 13.46 4.84 -15.47
N LEU A 136 13.57 4.37 -16.73
CA LEU A 136 12.77 3.28 -17.25
C LEU A 136 13.45 1.93 -17.00
N LYS A 137 12.68 0.97 -16.49
CA LYS A 137 13.14 -0.39 -16.20
C LYS A 137 12.17 -1.41 -16.77
N PRO A 138 12.63 -2.62 -17.08
CA PRO A 138 11.73 -3.69 -17.52
C PRO A 138 10.58 -3.95 -16.56
N LYS A 139 9.44 -4.33 -17.08
CA LYS A 139 8.21 -4.65 -16.35
C LYS A 139 7.51 -3.46 -15.69
N MET A 140 7.96 -2.23 -15.91
CA MET A 140 7.25 -1.04 -15.39
C MET A 140 5.94 -0.78 -16.14
N HIS A 141 4.98 -0.24 -15.41
CA HIS A 141 3.81 0.46 -15.94
C HIS A 141 4.08 1.96 -15.83
N VAL A 142 4.02 2.66 -16.93
CA VAL A 142 4.37 4.08 -17.01
C VAL A 142 3.18 4.87 -17.53
N ARG A 143 2.78 5.91 -16.80
CA ARG A 143 1.89 6.95 -17.29
C ARG A 143 2.71 8.19 -17.56
N VAL A 144 2.58 8.76 -18.74
CA VAL A 144 3.32 9.95 -19.16
C VAL A 144 2.37 11.14 -19.23
N ASN A 145 2.71 12.20 -18.52
CA ASN A 145 2.07 13.50 -18.67
C ASN A 145 2.74 14.23 -19.84
N LEU A 146 1.96 14.84 -20.71
CA LEU A 146 2.47 15.66 -21.80
C LEU A 146 2.71 17.09 -21.27
N ASP A 147 3.95 17.37 -20.88
CA ASP A 147 4.41 18.66 -20.35
C ASP A 147 5.10 19.53 -21.41
N ILE A 148 5.27 18.98 -22.63
CA ILE A 148 5.80 19.67 -23.80
C ILE A 148 4.83 19.52 -24.98
N GLU A 149 4.89 20.46 -25.91
CA GLU A 149 4.08 20.43 -27.12
C GLU A 149 4.55 19.33 -28.06
N ILE A 150 3.64 18.40 -28.40
CA ILE A 150 3.94 17.24 -29.24
C ILE A 150 2.67 16.80 -29.99
N SER A 151 2.83 16.36 -31.23
CA SER A 151 1.72 15.79 -31.98
C SER A 151 1.33 14.39 -31.47
N TYR A 152 0.12 13.97 -31.82
CA TYR A 152 -0.36 12.63 -31.48
C TYR A 152 0.52 11.52 -32.10
N GLU A 153 0.95 11.71 -33.33
CA GLU A 153 1.80 10.78 -34.07
C GLU A 153 3.17 10.62 -33.40
N GLU A 154 3.80 11.72 -33.00
CA GLU A 154 5.07 11.71 -32.28
C GLU A 154 4.94 11.06 -30.91
N ALA A 155 3.87 11.36 -30.17
CA ALA A 155 3.61 10.75 -28.86
C ALA A 155 3.46 9.22 -28.98
N ASN A 156 2.69 8.74 -29.97
CA ASN A 156 2.56 7.30 -30.21
C ASN A 156 3.86 6.66 -30.64
N TYR A 157 4.65 7.32 -31.49
CA TYR A 157 5.96 6.81 -31.90
C TYR A 157 6.88 6.63 -30.68
N ILE A 158 6.99 7.65 -29.84
CA ILE A 158 7.80 7.59 -28.59
C ILE A 158 7.33 6.44 -27.69
N LYS A 159 6.02 6.34 -27.49
CA LYS A 159 5.40 5.27 -26.68
C LYS A 159 5.83 3.88 -27.18
N GLU A 160 5.67 3.60 -28.46
CA GLU A 160 5.98 2.30 -29.04
C GLU A 160 7.48 1.99 -28.96
N GLN A 161 8.34 2.97 -29.28
CA GLN A 161 9.78 2.82 -29.21
C GLN A 161 10.25 2.54 -27.78
N PHE A 162 9.75 3.31 -26.80
CA PHE A 162 10.19 3.17 -25.42
C PHE A 162 9.59 1.91 -24.76
N ALA A 163 8.34 1.59 -25.02
CA ALA A 163 7.75 0.34 -24.53
C ALA A 163 8.55 -0.88 -24.99
N THR A 164 8.98 -0.89 -26.25
CA THR A 164 9.79 -1.98 -26.83
C THR A 164 11.22 -1.97 -26.29
N LYS A 165 11.91 -0.83 -26.36
CA LYS A 165 13.33 -0.71 -25.95
C LYS A 165 13.52 -1.09 -24.47
N TYR A 166 12.66 -0.60 -23.59
CA TYR A 166 12.77 -0.79 -22.14
C TYR A 166 11.95 -1.98 -21.62
N LYS A 167 11.28 -2.73 -22.50
CA LYS A 167 10.43 -3.88 -22.15
C LYS A 167 9.39 -3.52 -21.08
N LEU A 168 8.73 -2.38 -21.25
CA LEU A 168 7.68 -1.92 -20.37
C LEU A 168 6.45 -2.82 -20.51
N ARG A 169 5.66 -2.93 -19.46
CA ARG A 169 4.35 -3.60 -19.52
C ARG A 169 3.28 -2.71 -20.12
N GLU A 170 3.41 -1.42 -19.86
CA GLU A 170 2.45 -0.40 -20.28
C GLU A 170 3.14 0.96 -20.36
N MET A 171 2.74 1.76 -21.33
CA MET A 171 3.09 3.17 -21.42
C MET A 171 1.96 3.96 -22.10
#